data_1eacda5bb4583a77f2f215cf1a6eeb52
#
_entry.id   1eacda5bb4583a77f2f215cf1a6eeb52
#
_cell.length_a   1.000
_cell.length_b   1.000
_cell.length_c   1.000
_cell.angle_alpha   90.00
_cell.angle_beta   90.00
_cell.angle_gamma   90.00
#
_symmetry.space_group_name_H-M   'P 1'
#
loop_
_entity.id
_entity.type
_entity.pdbx_description
1 polymer ?
#
loop_
_entity_poly.entity_id
_entity_poly.type
_entity_poly.pdbx_seq_one_letter_code
_entity_poly.pdbx_strand_id
1 'polypeptide(L)'
;MKKKTKGIVALSITLSMFLTACGQKQEATTSGEKKKESSKHVLNIVESGEISTLDSSIATDGFSYAALNNVMEGLYMPGPDNKPVPGAAESYKLSEDGKTYTFKLHDSKWSNGDPVTAHDFEYAWKRAVNPETASEYAHIMFDIKNAEKINKKELPIDSFGVKAIDDKTLEVQLEHPVPYFLGLMGFATFYPQNQKVVETQGKNYGLEAANVVYNGPFQLSEWKHDTSYKMTKNPNYWDNKNVKLNEINVNIVKDTSTAVNLFESKQVDRITINSEFVDKYQKDPSLKKMERPSMTFFRFSQKNPLLANKNARKAISLAFDKQGIATTILNNGSIPANAFVPKGFVKGPDDKDFRSTSNVKVETNVKEAKTLWDTAKKETNLQNASLSIITTDESNDKKISEFLKGELEKNLPGLKITLQPLPVKAFLDREGNGDYEISLSTWGPDYPDPTTFLNMFVTDGPFNKMSYSNKQYDELIEKTSSTLVTDLPARWKAFQDAEKILLEDDAAIAPIFQSGLVYLERPTVKGVVIRPFAGIYSYKWASINE
;
A
#
# COMPACT_ATOMS: atom_id res chain seq x y z
N MET A 1 -65.95 8.74 25.36
CA MET A 1 -67.16 9.52 24.98
C MET A 1 -66.95 10.07 23.59
N LYS A 2 -67.94 9.75 22.73
CA LYS A 2 -68.43 10.43 21.51
C LYS A 2 -67.42 10.70 20.38
N LYS A 3 -67.42 9.92 19.26
CA LYS A 3 -68.38 9.94 18.11
C LYS A 3 -68.14 11.17 17.22
N LYS A 4 -67.83 11.01 15.99
CA LYS A 4 -68.55 10.66 14.69
C LYS A 4 -68.11 11.77 13.70
N THR A 5 -68.06 11.78 12.40
CA THR A 5 -68.59 10.94 11.32
C THR A 5 -68.10 11.52 9.97
N LYS A 6 -67.79 10.66 9.03
CA LYS A 6 -68.16 10.61 7.59
C LYS A 6 -68.20 11.86 6.70
N GLY A 7 -67.67 11.73 5.48
CA GLY A 7 -68.11 12.42 4.27
C GLY A 7 -67.37 11.95 3.02
N ILE A 8 -67.98 10.98 2.32
CA ILE A 8 -67.64 10.53 0.96
C ILE A 8 -68.40 11.44 -0.02
N VAL A 9 -67.75 11.92 -1.09
CA VAL A 9 -68.44 12.21 -2.36
C VAL A 9 -67.49 11.88 -3.52
N ALA A 10 -67.84 10.89 -4.29
CA ALA A 10 -67.37 10.59 -5.64
C ALA A 10 -68.30 11.31 -6.66
N LEU A 11 -67.71 11.79 -7.74
CA LEU A 11 -68.46 11.90 -8.98
C LEU A 11 -67.57 11.87 -10.22
N SER A 12 -68.04 11.10 -11.16
CA SER A 12 -67.44 10.57 -12.37
C SER A 12 -67.64 11.45 -13.60
N ILE A 13 -66.94 11.11 -14.71
CA ILE A 13 -67.32 11.16 -16.14
C ILE A 13 -67.19 12.56 -16.79
N THR A 14 -66.43 12.73 -17.90
CA THR A 14 -66.76 12.29 -19.26
C THR A 14 -65.64 12.47 -20.27
N LEU A 15 -65.59 11.51 -21.16
CA LEU A 15 -64.82 11.34 -22.40
C LEU A 15 -65.31 12.33 -23.49
N SER A 16 -64.42 12.95 -24.27
CA SER A 16 -64.74 13.44 -25.61
C SER A 16 -63.49 13.42 -26.52
N MET A 17 -63.48 12.54 -27.51
CA MET A 17 -62.62 12.55 -28.70
C MET A 17 -63.04 13.71 -29.63
N PHE A 18 -62.06 14.39 -30.22
CA PHE A 18 -62.12 14.97 -31.56
C PHE A 18 -60.83 14.79 -32.31
N LEU A 19 -60.89 14.03 -33.39
CA LEU A 19 -59.88 13.96 -34.45
C LEU A 19 -60.08 15.15 -35.38
N THR A 20 -58.98 15.85 -35.71
CA THR A 20 -58.83 16.49 -37.02
C THR A 20 -57.35 16.51 -37.41
N ALA A 21 -57.08 15.91 -38.56
CA ALA A 21 -55.82 15.90 -39.25
C ALA A 21 -55.60 17.18 -40.06
N CYS A 22 -54.40 17.75 -40.05
CA CYS A 22 -53.81 18.42 -41.21
C CYS A 22 -52.30 18.45 -41.06
N GLY A 23 -51.58 17.97 -42.09
CA GLY A 23 -50.17 17.76 -42.11
C GLY A 23 -49.34 19.05 -42.33
N GLN A 24 -48.19 19.04 -41.73
CA GLN A 24 -47.07 19.83 -42.22
C GLN A 24 -45.77 19.08 -41.92
N LYS A 25 -45.00 18.78 -42.97
CA LYS A 25 -43.64 18.22 -42.88
C LYS A 25 -42.77 19.19 -42.09
N GLN A 26 -42.20 18.70 -40.99
CA GLN A 26 -41.07 19.33 -40.33
C GLN A 26 -39.96 18.27 -40.17
N GLU A 27 -38.83 18.55 -40.71
CA GLU A 27 -37.64 17.71 -40.72
C GLU A 27 -37.26 17.33 -39.30
N ALA A 28 -37.15 16.03 -39.03
CA ALA A 28 -36.61 15.49 -37.82
C ALA A 28 -35.07 15.67 -37.83
N THR A 29 -34.60 16.68 -37.16
CA THR A 29 -33.17 16.76 -36.79
C THR A 29 -32.89 15.67 -35.77
N THR A 30 -32.10 14.70 -36.20
CA THR A 30 -31.53 13.62 -35.40
C THR A 30 -30.66 14.19 -34.29
N SER A 31 -31.18 14.22 -33.06
CA SER A 31 -30.43 14.45 -31.83
C SER A 31 -30.43 13.18 -30.98
N GLY A 32 -29.96 12.07 -31.54
CA GLY A 32 -30.02 10.74 -30.93
C GLY A 32 -28.68 10.02 -30.71
N GLU A 33 -27.54 10.61 -31.14
CA GLU A 33 -26.26 9.86 -31.14
C GLU A 33 -25.20 10.30 -30.12
N LYS A 34 -25.41 11.37 -29.36
CA LYS A 34 -24.39 11.82 -28.38
C LYS A 34 -24.45 11.16 -26.98
N LYS A 35 -25.44 10.33 -26.68
CA LYS A 35 -25.55 9.67 -25.36
C LYS A 35 -24.95 8.27 -25.28
N LYS A 36 -24.55 7.66 -26.39
CA LYS A 36 -24.01 6.28 -26.41
C LYS A 36 -22.48 6.20 -26.34
N GLU A 37 -21.77 7.28 -26.70
CA GLU A 37 -20.30 7.29 -26.67
C GLU A 37 -19.70 7.54 -25.29
N SER A 38 -20.42 8.21 -24.38
CA SER A 38 -19.91 8.52 -23.04
C SER A 38 -19.90 7.33 -22.08
N SER A 39 -20.66 6.26 -22.36
CA SER A 39 -20.70 5.06 -21.50
C SER A 39 -19.58 4.04 -21.78
N LYS A 40 -18.84 4.21 -22.86
CA LYS A 40 -17.86 3.21 -23.34
C LYS A 40 -16.51 3.19 -22.60
N HIS A 41 -16.23 4.17 -21.73
CA HIS A 41 -14.93 4.32 -21.06
C HIS A 41 -15.10 4.69 -19.58
N VAL A 42 -16.09 4.10 -18.93
CA VAL A 42 -16.37 4.29 -17.50
C VAL A 42 -16.06 3.00 -16.76
N LEU A 43 -15.19 3.09 -15.74
CA LEU A 43 -14.86 1.99 -14.84
C LEU A 43 -15.61 2.18 -13.52
N ASN A 44 -16.38 1.16 -13.11
CA ASN A 44 -17.10 1.16 -11.84
C ASN A 44 -16.46 0.16 -10.88
N ILE A 45 -16.02 0.61 -9.71
CA ILE A 45 -15.33 -0.23 -8.73
C ILE A 45 -15.91 -0.07 -7.33
N VAL A 46 -15.50 -0.99 -6.45
CA VAL A 46 -15.79 -0.93 -5.01
C VAL A 46 -14.48 -0.85 -4.25
N GLU A 47 -14.45 0.05 -3.26
CA GLU A 47 -13.46 0.09 -2.20
C GLU A 47 -14.13 -0.17 -0.84
N SER A 48 -13.41 -0.75 0.11
CA SER A 48 -13.94 -1.09 1.43
C SER A 48 -13.83 0.04 2.45
N GLY A 49 -13.13 1.12 2.12
CA GLY A 49 -12.87 2.23 3.05
C GLY A 49 -12.85 3.60 2.38
N GLU A 50 -12.90 4.62 3.21
CA GLU A 50 -12.96 6.03 2.89
C GLU A 50 -11.57 6.62 2.65
N ILE A 51 -11.48 7.63 1.77
CA ILE A 51 -10.34 8.53 1.68
C ILE A 51 -10.29 9.37 2.97
N SER A 52 -9.18 9.33 3.70
CA SER A 52 -9.01 10.16 4.90
C SER A 52 -8.56 11.57 4.55
N THR A 53 -7.70 11.71 3.55
CA THR A 53 -7.19 12.99 3.08
C THR A 53 -6.58 12.90 1.68
N LEU A 54 -6.63 14.00 0.93
CA LEU A 54 -5.88 14.21 -0.32
C LEU A 54 -4.63 15.08 -0.11
N ASP A 55 -4.27 15.39 1.13
CA ASP A 55 -3.00 16.05 1.44
C ASP A 55 -1.87 15.03 1.43
N SER A 56 -1.09 15.03 0.37
CA SER A 56 0.00 14.07 0.14
C SER A 56 1.12 14.13 1.18
N SER A 57 1.26 15.24 1.92
CA SER A 57 2.27 15.36 2.98
C SER A 57 1.87 14.66 4.28
N ILE A 58 0.58 14.42 4.53
CA ILE A 58 0.09 13.83 5.78
C ILE A 58 -0.74 12.55 5.60
N ALA A 59 -1.01 12.14 4.35
CA ALA A 59 -1.70 10.88 4.07
C ALA A 59 -0.87 9.69 4.58
N THR A 60 -1.54 8.71 5.22
CA THR A 60 -0.89 7.52 5.79
C THR A 60 -1.62 6.22 5.46
N ASP A 61 -2.83 6.30 4.90
CA ASP A 61 -3.68 5.14 4.66
C ASP A 61 -3.75 4.74 3.17
N GLY A 62 -4.06 3.46 2.94
CA GLY A 62 -4.10 2.88 1.59
C GLY A 62 -5.19 3.45 0.68
N PHE A 63 -6.32 3.94 1.22
CA PHE A 63 -7.42 4.50 0.42
C PHE A 63 -7.08 5.90 -0.07
N SER A 64 -6.47 6.72 0.81
CA SER A 64 -5.90 8.02 0.43
C SER A 64 -4.84 7.86 -0.65
N TYR A 65 -3.90 6.91 -0.50
CA TYR A 65 -2.89 6.63 -1.52
C TYR A 65 -3.49 6.11 -2.83
N ALA A 66 -4.53 5.27 -2.78
CA ALA A 66 -5.21 4.78 -3.99
C ALA A 66 -5.83 5.93 -4.79
N ALA A 67 -6.44 6.92 -4.14
CA ALA A 67 -6.95 8.11 -4.79
C ALA A 67 -5.81 9.00 -5.31
N LEU A 68 -4.85 9.39 -4.44
CA LEU A 68 -3.72 10.26 -4.77
C LEU A 68 -2.92 9.75 -5.97
N ASN A 69 -2.66 8.45 -6.07
CA ASN A 69 -1.94 7.83 -7.19
C ASN A 69 -2.62 7.97 -8.56
N ASN A 70 -3.89 8.31 -8.60
CA ASN A 70 -4.65 8.49 -9.82
C ASN A 70 -4.96 9.95 -10.13
N VAL A 71 -4.95 10.83 -9.11
CA VAL A 71 -5.23 12.25 -9.29
C VAL A 71 -3.99 13.14 -9.23
N MET A 72 -2.87 12.60 -8.73
CA MET A 72 -1.57 13.27 -8.65
C MET A 72 -0.49 12.47 -9.38
N GLU A 73 0.62 13.12 -9.71
CA GLU A 73 1.78 12.50 -10.35
C GLU A 73 3.08 13.08 -9.79
N GLY A 74 4.00 12.18 -9.36
CA GLY A 74 5.35 12.53 -8.92
C GLY A 74 6.31 12.74 -10.10
N LEU A 75 7.60 13.00 -9.81
CA LEU A 75 8.64 13.14 -10.84
C LEU A 75 8.78 11.88 -11.69
N TYR A 76 8.82 10.72 -11.04
CA TYR A 76 8.77 9.39 -11.64
C TYR A 76 7.66 8.58 -11.02
N MET A 77 7.09 7.64 -11.75
CA MET A 77 5.98 6.80 -11.30
C MET A 77 6.30 5.32 -11.57
N PRO A 78 5.76 4.37 -10.80
CA PRO A 78 5.83 2.96 -11.16
C PRO A 78 5.08 2.69 -12.49
N GLY A 79 5.78 2.15 -13.47
CA GLY A 79 5.21 1.71 -14.74
C GLY A 79 4.45 0.37 -14.63
N PRO A 80 3.92 -0.15 -15.75
CA PRO A 80 3.19 -1.43 -15.77
C PRO A 80 3.98 -2.64 -15.28
N ASP A 81 5.32 -2.60 -15.39
CA ASP A 81 6.26 -3.62 -14.90
C ASP A 81 6.88 -3.26 -13.53
N ASN A 82 6.31 -2.26 -12.84
CA ASN A 82 6.77 -1.71 -11.56
C ASN A 82 8.17 -1.03 -11.61
N LYS A 83 8.75 -0.86 -12.80
CA LYS A 83 9.97 -0.05 -12.94
C LYS A 83 9.62 1.44 -12.97
N PRO A 84 10.47 2.32 -12.44
CA PRO A 84 10.25 3.75 -12.54
C PRO A 84 10.18 4.22 -13.99
N VAL A 85 9.12 4.91 -14.34
CA VAL A 85 8.95 5.57 -15.65
C VAL A 85 8.77 7.08 -15.45
N PRO A 86 9.10 7.92 -16.43
CA PRO A 86 8.83 9.35 -16.40
C PRO A 86 7.38 9.67 -16.02
N GLY A 87 7.22 10.56 -15.06
CA GLY A 87 5.95 11.16 -14.64
C GLY A 87 5.93 12.64 -14.98
N ALA A 88 5.89 13.52 -13.98
CA ALA A 88 6.00 14.96 -14.19
C ALA A 88 7.39 15.39 -14.71
N ALA A 89 8.44 14.59 -14.45
CA ALA A 89 9.76 14.81 -15.04
C ALA A 89 9.89 14.09 -16.39
N GLU A 90 10.39 14.81 -17.38
CA GLU A 90 10.74 14.29 -18.70
C GLU A 90 12.02 13.43 -18.65
N SER A 91 13.00 13.89 -17.87
CA SER A 91 14.32 13.27 -17.76
C SER A 91 15.02 13.68 -16.46
N TYR A 92 16.14 13.02 -16.20
CA TYR A 92 17.07 13.45 -15.14
C TYR A 92 18.53 13.30 -15.59
N LYS A 93 19.41 13.99 -14.87
CA LYS A 93 20.87 13.77 -14.89
C LYS A 93 21.29 13.42 -13.47
N LEU A 94 22.19 12.43 -13.34
CA LEU A 94 22.80 12.05 -12.07
C LEU A 94 24.28 12.44 -12.11
N SER A 95 24.79 13.06 -11.05
CA SER A 95 26.20 13.38 -10.90
C SER A 95 27.06 12.11 -10.83
N GLU A 96 28.35 12.23 -11.12
CA GLU A 96 29.31 11.09 -11.12
C GLU A 96 29.42 10.43 -9.75
N ASP A 97 29.28 11.20 -8.67
CA ASP A 97 29.28 10.69 -7.29
C ASP A 97 27.94 10.05 -6.86
N GLY A 98 26.92 10.04 -7.75
CA GLY A 98 25.63 9.44 -7.51
C GLY A 98 24.75 10.17 -6.49
N LYS A 99 25.09 11.42 -6.10
CA LYS A 99 24.41 12.14 -5.01
C LYS A 99 23.52 13.29 -5.47
N THR A 100 23.66 13.79 -6.70
CA THR A 100 22.88 14.94 -7.17
C THR A 100 22.08 14.56 -8.40
N TYR A 101 20.76 14.63 -8.26
CA TYR A 101 19.81 14.51 -9.37
C TYR A 101 19.42 15.89 -9.84
N THR A 102 19.43 16.09 -11.16
CA THR A 102 18.86 17.28 -11.81
C THR A 102 17.71 16.81 -12.71
N PHE A 103 16.49 17.04 -12.30
CA PHE A 103 15.28 16.68 -13.04
C PHE A 103 14.86 17.81 -13.97
N LYS A 104 14.40 17.44 -15.18
CA LYS A 104 13.77 18.34 -16.15
C LYS A 104 12.29 18.01 -16.24
N LEU A 105 11.40 19.00 -16.04
CA LEU A 105 9.96 18.81 -16.02
C LEU A 105 9.34 18.97 -17.41
N HIS A 106 8.28 18.18 -17.67
CA HIS A 106 7.38 18.39 -18.80
C HIS A 106 6.68 19.75 -18.73
N ASP A 107 6.20 20.26 -19.87
CA ASP A 107 5.18 21.29 -19.89
C ASP A 107 3.84 20.69 -19.46
N SER A 108 3.45 20.95 -18.23
CA SER A 108 2.23 20.43 -17.64
C SER A 108 1.48 21.49 -16.84
N LYS A 109 0.19 21.25 -16.59
CA LYS A 109 -0.70 22.17 -15.88
C LYS A 109 -1.45 21.43 -14.77
N TRP A 110 -1.70 22.15 -13.71
CA TRP A 110 -2.69 21.78 -12.72
C TRP A 110 -4.10 21.78 -13.33
N SER A 111 -5.04 21.08 -12.73
CA SER A 111 -6.43 21.00 -13.18
C SER A 111 -7.14 22.36 -13.26
N ASN A 112 -6.68 23.36 -12.49
CA ASN A 112 -7.15 24.74 -12.54
C ASN A 112 -6.50 25.60 -13.64
N GLY A 113 -5.54 25.03 -14.39
CA GLY A 113 -4.84 25.70 -15.49
C GLY A 113 -3.52 26.37 -15.14
N ASP A 114 -3.16 26.48 -13.86
CA ASP A 114 -1.86 26.98 -13.42
C ASP A 114 -0.74 26.04 -13.94
N PRO A 115 0.49 26.54 -14.24
CA PRO A 115 1.61 25.68 -14.60
C PRO A 115 2.04 24.80 -13.42
N VAL A 116 2.44 23.55 -13.70
CA VAL A 116 3.18 22.72 -12.75
C VAL A 116 4.66 23.04 -12.89
N THR A 117 5.30 23.41 -11.79
CA THR A 117 6.68 23.89 -11.77
C THR A 117 7.55 23.13 -10.77
N ALA A 118 8.88 23.28 -10.88
CA ALA A 118 9.83 22.75 -9.90
C ALA A 118 9.62 23.35 -8.49
N HIS A 119 9.08 24.56 -8.41
CA HIS A 119 8.74 25.21 -7.14
C HIS A 119 7.60 24.49 -6.39
N ASP A 120 6.66 23.85 -7.10
CA ASP A 120 5.59 23.06 -6.47
C ASP A 120 6.16 21.80 -5.78
N PHE A 121 7.21 21.18 -6.35
CA PHE A 121 7.93 20.06 -5.73
C PHE A 121 8.77 20.54 -4.54
N GLU A 122 9.55 21.60 -4.70
CA GLU A 122 10.36 22.17 -3.61
C GLU A 122 9.48 22.52 -2.42
N TYR A 123 8.36 23.21 -2.66
CA TYR A 123 7.38 23.58 -1.62
C TYR A 123 6.82 22.33 -0.91
N ALA A 124 6.30 21.38 -1.66
CA ALA A 124 5.69 20.17 -1.11
C ALA A 124 6.67 19.36 -0.25
N TRP A 125 7.91 19.18 -0.71
CA TRP A 125 8.91 18.40 -0.01
C TRP A 125 9.45 19.14 1.23
N LYS A 126 9.64 20.45 1.16
CA LYS A 126 9.90 21.29 2.35
C LYS A 126 8.79 21.17 3.38
N ARG A 127 7.53 21.19 2.92
CA ARG A 127 6.37 21.03 3.79
C ARG A 127 6.37 19.65 4.45
N ALA A 128 6.65 18.57 3.71
CA ALA A 128 6.65 17.21 4.25
C ALA A 128 7.73 16.99 5.33
N VAL A 129 8.94 17.55 5.17
CA VAL A 129 10.01 17.41 6.17
C VAL A 129 9.91 18.42 7.31
N ASN A 130 9.09 19.48 7.17
CA ASN A 130 8.90 20.46 8.23
C ASN A 130 8.20 19.81 9.44
N PRO A 131 8.81 19.85 10.65
CA PRO A 131 8.22 19.26 11.85
C PRO A 131 6.84 19.86 12.22
N GLU A 132 6.53 21.09 11.81
CA GLU A 132 5.23 21.72 12.04
C GLU A 132 4.10 21.07 11.21
N THR A 133 4.42 20.40 10.12
CA THR A 133 3.45 19.63 9.32
C THR A 133 3.05 18.32 10.01
N ALA A 134 3.90 17.80 10.91
CA ALA A 134 3.70 16.55 11.61
C ALA A 134 3.46 15.35 10.65
N SER A 135 4.17 15.32 9.52
CA SER A 135 4.12 14.23 8.56
C SER A 135 4.69 12.95 9.17
N GLU A 136 3.89 11.91 9.30
CA GLU A 136 4.36 10.60 9.77
C GLU A 136 5.33 9.96 8.77
N TYR A 137 5.22 10.29 7.48
CA TYR A 137 6.08 9.81 6.41
C TYR A 137 7.25 10.74 6.06
N ALA A 138 7.57 11.75 6.89
CA ALA A 138 8.76 12.58 6.68
C ALA A 138 10.05 11.74 6.55
N HIS A 139 10.12 10.62 7.28
CA HIS A 139 11.28 9.72 7.31
C HIS A 139 11.64 9.12 5.93
N ILE A 140 10.69 8.99 5.00
CA ILE A 140 10.95 8.46 3.65
C ILE A 140 11.82 9.40 2.80
N MET A 141 11.95 10.67 3.23
CA MET A 141 12.80 11.69 2.59
C MET A 141 14.18 11.83 3.24
N PHE A 142 14.52 11.04 4.28
CA PHE A 142 15.77 11.24 5.04
C PHE A 142 17.04 10.91 4.26
N ASP A 143 16.94 10.26 3.13
CA ASP A 143 18.04 10.13 2.18
C ASP A 143 18.39 11.46 1.47
N ILE A 144 17.50 12.46 1.48
CA ILE A 144 17.77 13.80 0.96
C ILE A 144 18.58 14.58 1.99
N LYS A 145 19.58 15.29 1.51
CA LYS A 145 20.53 16.07 2.34
C LYS A 145 19.82 16.94 3.37
N ASN A 146 20.20 16.80 4.62
CA ASN A 146 19.70 17.53 5.78
C ASN A 146 18.23 17.26 6.17
N ALA A 147 17.47 16.40 5.44
CA ALA A 147 16.05 16.17 5.72
C ALA A 147 15.80 15.73 7.17
N GLU A 148 16.54 14.74 7.67
CA GLU A 148 16.39 14.22 9.03
C GLU A 148 16.70 15.28 10.09
N LYS A 149 17.79 16.05 9.90
CA LYS A 149 18.20 17.11 10.83
C LYS A 149 17.18 18.25 10.89
N ILE A 150 16.58 18.59 9.75
CA ILE A 150 15.49 19.57 9.67
C ILE A 150 14.25 19.06 10.42
N ASN A 151 13.86 17.81 10.16
CA ASN A 151 12.70 17.20 10.83
C ASN A 151 12.90 17.12 12.36
N LYS A 152 14.13 16.91 12.82
CA LYS A 152 14.51 16.97 14.25
C LYS A 152 14.72 18.37 14.80
N LYS A 153 14.48 19.45 14.03
CA LYS A 153 14.71 20.87 14.40
C LYS A 153 16.17 21.22 14.68
N GLU A 154 17.12 20.45 14.15
CA GLU A 154 18.56 20.68 14.30
C GLU A 154 19.11 21.67 13.26
N LEU A 155 18.46 21.74 12.08
CA LEU A 155 18.82 22.64 10.99
C LEU A 155 17.59 23.40 10.46
N PRO A 156 17.81 24.62 9.90
CA PRO A 156 16.73 25.37 9.26
C PRO A 156 16.28 24.76 7.93
N ILE A 157 15.02 24.98 7.57
CA ILE A 157 14.40 24.45 6.34
C ILE A 157 15.15 24.84 5.05
N ASP A 158 15.78 26.01 5.03
CA ASP A 158 16.55 26.51 3.87
C ASP A 158 17.83 25.71 3.58
N SER A 159 18.26 24.86 4.52
CA SER A 159 19.39 23.95 4.34
C SER A 159 19.01 22.64 3.64
N PHE A 160 17.73 22.45 3.32
CA PHE A 160 17.21 21.23 2.66
C PHE A 160 17.84 21.02 1.28
N GLY A 161 18.25 19.79 0.99
CA GLY A 161 18.92 19.43 -0.25
C GLY A 161 18.02 19.43 -1.51
N VAL A 162 16.98 20.27 -1.55
CA VAL A 162 16.08 20.38 -2.71
C VAL A 162 15.96 21.83 -3.12
N LYS A 163 16.11 22.10 -4.43
CA LYS A 163 16.06 23.46 -4.96
C LYS A 163 15.49 23.51 -6.38
N ALA A 164 14.47 24.31 -6.58
CA ALA A 164 14.06 24.74 -7.92
C ALA A 164 15.09 25.74 -8.47
N ILE A 165 15.77 25.34 -9.53
CA ILE A 165 16.76 26.21 -10.22
C ILE A 165 16.04 27.20 -11.12
N ASP A 166 14.98 26.74 -11.76
CA ASP A 166 14.02 27.49 -12.55
C ASP A 166 12.67 26.74 -12.53
N ASP A 167 11.64 27.25 -13.22
CA ASP A 167 10.31 26.64 -13.25
C ASP A 167 10.30 25.17 -13.74
N LYS A 168 11.32 24.74 -14.50
CA LYS A 168 11.37 23.42 -15.13
C LYS A 168 12.53 22.54 -14.64
N THR A 169 13.36 23.04 -13.77
CA THR A 169 14.57 22.34 -13.34
C THR A 169 14.59 22.22 -11.81
N LEU A 170 14.51 20.99 -11.31
CA LEU A 170 14.63 20.67 -9.90
C LEU A 170 15.96 19.96 -9.63
N GLU A 171 16.77 20.49 -8.72
CA GLU A 171 17.98 19.85 -8.20
C GLU A 171 17.67 19.20 -6.84
N VAL A 172 18.13 17.95 -6.67
CA VAL A 172 17.98 17.19 -5.43
C VAL A 172 19.33 16.62 -5.04
N GLN A 173 19.84 16.99 -3.87
CA GLN A 173 21.08 16.49 -3.28
C GLN A 173 20.76 15.43 -2.22
N LEU A 174 21.43 14.28 -2.28
CA LEU A 174 21.31 13.18 -1.33
C LEU A 174 22.46 13.17 -0.34
N GLU A 175 22.25 12.60 0.85
CA GLU A 175 23.31 12.36 1.84
C GLU A 175 24.35 11.34 1.31
N HIS A 176 23.87 10.31 0.62
CA HIS A 176 24.65 9.24 0.00
C HIS A 176 23.96 8.78 -1.30
N PRO A 177 24.62 8.02 -2.17
CA PRO A 177 23.96 7.44 -3.34
C PRO A 177 22.82 6.51 -2.92
N VAL A 178 21.64 6.61 -3.56
CA VAL A 178 20.44 5.83 -3.25
C VAL A 178 19.94 5.13 -4.50
N PRO A 179 20.22 3.82 -4.69
CA PRO A 179 19.86 3.10 -5.92
C PRO A 179 18.36 3.04 -6.23
N TYR A 180 17.52 3.16 -5.19
CA TYR A 180 16.06 3.11 -5.29
C TYR A 180 15.40 4.50 -5.32
N PHE A 181 16.17 5.59 -5.39
CA PHE A 181 15.65 6.95 -5.27
C PHE A 181 14.53 7.29 -6.26
N LEU A 182 14.68 6.87 -7.54
CA LEU A 182 13.61 7.07 -8.54
C LEU A 182 12.32 6.31 -8.19
N GLY A 183 12.43 5.18 -7.51
CA GLY A 183 11.28 4.42 -7.03
C GLY A 183 10.49 5.17 -5.95
N LEU A 184 11.18 5.93 -5.09
CA LEU A 184 10.55 6.77 -4.06
C LEU A 184 9.68 7.89 -4.66
N MET A 185 10.00 8.39 -5.85
CA MET A 185 9.25 9.47 -6.49
C MET A 185 7.79 9.13 -6.79
N GLY A 186 7.45 7.84 -6.84
CA GLY A 186 6.08 7.36 -6.98
C GLY A 186 5.29 7.30 -5.66
N PHE A 187 5.91 7.59 -4.53
CA PHE A 187 5.22 7.63 -3.23
C PHE A 187 4.57 9.00 -3.01
N ALA A 188 3.36 9.02 -2.46
CA ALA A 188 2.55 10.25 -2.42
C ALA A 188 3.22 11.43 -1.70
N THR A 189 4.05 11.20 -0.67
CA THR A 189 4.79 12.25 0.03
C THR A 189 5.74 13.04 -0.89
N PHE A 190 6.17 12.45 -2.01
CA PHE A 190 6.99 13.11 -3.04
C PHE A 190 6.17 13.82 -4.15
N TYR A 191 4.84 13.84 -4.05
CA TYR A 191 4.03 14.52 -5.07
C TYR A 191 4.10 16.04 -4.88
N PRO A 192 3.98 16.83 -5.97
CA PRO A 192 3.99 18.28 -5.90
C PRO A 192 2.70 18.79 -5.25
N GLN A 193 2.76 20.01 -4.71
CA GLN A 193 1.60 20.73 -4.18
C GLN A 193 1.60 22.16 -4.71
N ASN A 194 0.44 22.64 -5.18
CA ASN A 194 0.28 24.04 -5.57
C ASN A 194 0.26 24.91 -4.30
N GLN A 195 1.36 25.61 -4.04
CA GLN A 195 1.54 26.43 -2.83
C GLN A 195 0.36 27.37 -2.59
N LYS A 196 -0.08 28.09 -3.62
CA LYS A 196 -1.18 29.06 -3.51
C LYS A 196 -2.47 28.40 -3.04
N VAL A 197 -2.76 27.19 -3.53
CA VAL A 197 -3.97 26.44 -3.12
C VAL A 197 -3.82 25.94 -1.69
N VAL A 198 -2.68 25.35 -1.33
CA VAL A 198 -2.42 24.88 0.04
C VAL A 198 -2.58 26.01 1.05
N GLU A 199 -1.95 27.16 0.80
CA GLU A 199 -2.01 28.31 1.70
C GLU A 199 -3.41 28.92 1.77
N THR A 200 -4.14 28.98 0.64
CA THR A 200 -5.52 29.48 0.61
C THR A 200 -6.47 28.58 1.38
N GLN A 201 -6.35 27.27 1.25
CA GLN A 201 -7.21 26.29 1.91
C GLN A 201 -6.83 26.08 3.38
N GLY A 202 -5.57 26.28 3.73
CA GLY A 202 -5.06 26.08 5.09
C GLY A 202 -5.46 24.72 5.65
N LYS A 203 -6.18 24.68 6.77
CA LYS A 203 -6.61 23.43 7.43
C LYS A 203 -7.62 22.59 6.63
N ASN A 204 -8.25 23.17 5.61
CA ASN A 204 -9.22 22.47 4.77
C ASN A 204 -8.56 21.80 3.56
N TYR A 205 -7.27 22.04 3.32
CA TYR A 205 -6.54 21.40 2.22
C TYR A 205 -6.61 19.86 2.34
N GLY A 206 -6.98 19.21 1.25
CA GLY A 206 -7.07 17.74 1.20
C GLY A 206 -8.34 17.13 1.81
N LEU A 207 -9.27 17.92 2.37
CA LEU A 207 -10.48 17.40 3.02
C LEU A 207 -11.71 17.35 2.09
N GLU A 208 -11.66 18.02 0.95
CA GLU A 208 -12.73 18.06 -0.05
C GLU A 208 -12.14 18.06 -1.46
N ALA A 209 -12.87 17.52 -2.43
CA ALA A 209 -12.46 17.51 -3.83
C ALA A 209 -12.14 18.92 -4.38
N ALA A 210 -12.92 19.92 -3.97
CA ALA A 210 -12.75 21.31 -4.40
C ALA A 210 -11.58 22.05 -3.75
N ASN A 211 -11.00 21.49 -2.70
CA ASN A 211 -9.92 22.11 -1.93
C ASN A 211 -8.53 21.70 -2.45
N VAL A 212 -8.47 20.90 -3.51
CA VAL A 212 -7.24 20.39 -4.11
C VAL A 212 -7.24 20.67 -5.61
N VAL A 213 -6.09 20.91 -6.20
CA VAL A 213 -5.86 20.88 -7.64
C VAL A 213 -4.98 19.69 -8.01
N TYR A 214 -5.14 19.16 -9.20
CA TYR A 214 -4.63 17.86 -9.60
C TYR A 214 -3.67 17.99 -10.79
N ASN A 215 -2.55 17.28 -10.77
CA ASN A 215 -1.59 17.21 -11.87
C ASN A 215 -1.51 15.81 -12.51
N GLY A 216 -2.30 14.86 -12.03
CA GLY A 216 -2.33 13.47 -12.50
C GLY A 216 -3.31 13.22 -13.65
N PRO A 217 -3.42 11.94 -14.11
CA PRO A 217 -4.26 11.53 -15.24
C PRO A 217 -5.76 11.76 -15.02
N PHE A 218 -6.20 11.80 -13.77
CA PHE A 218 -7.58 12.08 -13.38
C PHE A 218 -7.63 13.25 -12.41
N GLN A 219 -8.83 13.78 -12.18
CA GLN A 219 -9.17 14.73 -11.14
C GLN A 219 -10.36 14.22 -10.36
N LEU A 220 -10.37 14.40 -9.03
CA LEU A 220 -11.53 14.07 -8.21
C LEU A 220 -12.61 15.11 -8.46
N SER A 221 -13.70 14.72 -9.11
CA SER A 221 -14.78 15.62 -9.51
C SER A 221 -15.96 15.59 -8.54
N GLU A 222 -16.10 14.54 -7.76
CA GLU A 222 -17.13 14.37 -6.75
C GLU A 222 -16.59 13.53 -5.59
N TRP A 223 -16.89 13.93 -4.35
CA TRP A 223 -16.57 13.16 -3.16
C TRP A 223 -17.74 13.27 -2.16
N LYS A 224 -18.43 12.14 -2.00
CA LYS A 224 -19.51 11.96 -1.03
C LYS A 224 -18.99 11.08 0.08
N HIS A 225 -18.58 11.68 1.17
CA HIS A 225 -17.97 11.01 2.32
C HIS A 225 -18.75 9.75 2.72
N ASP A 226 -18.03 8.70 3.09
CA ASP A 226 -18.54 7.38 3.49
C ASP A 226 -19.40 6.66 2.45
N THR A 227 -19.58 7.21 1.24
CA THR A 227 -20.51 6.66 0.23
C THR A 227 -19.84 6.38 -1.10
N SER A 228 -19.21 7.38 -1.70
CA SER A 228 -18.64 7.25 -3.05
C SER A 228 -17.76 8.43 -3.41
N TYR A 229 -16.87 8.20 -4.38
CA TYR A 229 -16.19 9.30 -5.06
C TYR A 229 -16.08 9.03 -6.57
N LYS A 230 -15.85 10.08 -7.33
CA LYS A 230 -15.73 10.05 -8.78
C LYS A 230 -14.47 10.73 -9.24
N MET A 231 -13.70 10.05 -10.06
CA MET A 231 -12.56 10.60 -10.77
C MET A 231 -12.91 10.75 -12.25
N THR A 232 -12.67 11.93 -12.82
CA THR A 232 -12.84 12.20 -14.24
C THR A 232 -11.49 12.47 -14.88
N LYS A 233 -11.35 12.12 -16.16
CA LYS A 233 -10.14 12.37 -16.94
C LYS A 233 -9.74 13.84 -16.84
N ASN A 234 -8.47 14.11 -16.47
CA ASN A 234 -7.94 15.48 -16.37
C ASN A 234 -7.56 16.01 -17.76
N PRO A 235 -8.26 17.02 -18.29
CA PRO A 235 -7.96 17.57 -19.63
C PRO A 235 -6.60 18.28 -19.70
N ASN A 236 -6.07 18.73 -18.57
CA ASN A 236 -4.81 19.47 -18.46
C ASN A 236 -3.60 18.56 -18.21
N TYR A 237 -3.83 17.25 -18.04
CA TYR A 237 -2.73 16.30 -17.83
C TYR A 237 -1.84 16.21 -19.08
N TRP A 238 -0.51 16.29 -18.90
CA TRP A 238 0.45 16.35 -19.99
C TRP A 238 0.35 15.15 -20.96
N ASP A 239 0.08 13.95 -20.43
CA ASP A 239 -0.06 12.70 -21.19
C ASP A 239 -1.53 12.28 -21.39
N ASN A 240 -2.45 13.26 -21.39
CA ASN A 240 -3.89 13.04 -21.52
C ASN A 240 -4.29 12.13 -22.70
N LYS A 241 -3.60 12.24 -23.83
CA LYS A 241 -3.88 11.44 -25.04
C LYS A 241 -3.78 9.92 -24.82
N ASN A 242 -2.98 9.49 -23.85
CA ASN A 242 -2.75 8.08 -23.53
C ASN A 242 -3.73 7.55 -22.46
N VAL A 243 -4.46 8.42 -21.76
CA VAL A 243 -5.50 8.03 -20.81
C VAL A 243 -6.77 7.62 -21.56
N LYS A 244 -7.21 6.38 -21.42
CA LYS A 244 -8.33 5.80 -22.17
C LYS A 244 -9.68 5.92 -21.44
N LEU A 245 -9.68 5.86 -20.11
CA LEU A 245 -10.88 6.03 -19.31
C LEU A 245 -11.30 7.49 -19.25
N ASN A 246 -12.61 7.75 -19.35
CA ASN A 246 -13.20 9.07 -19.14
C ASN A 246 -13.58 9.31 -17.68
N GLU A 247 -13.98 8.24 -16.99
CA GLU A 247 -14.53 8.32 -15.63
C GLU A 247 -14.25 7.03 -14.86
N ILE A 248 -14.02 7.16 -13.57
CA ILE A 248 -13.93 6.06 -12.61
C ILE A 248 -14.88 6.39 -11.47
N ASN A 249 -15.88 5.54 -11.27
CA ASN A 249 -16.84 5.61 -10.16
C ASN A 249 -16.41 4.63 -9.08
N VAL A 250 -16.23 5.11 -7.87
CA VAL A 250 -15.85 4.30 -6.71
C VAL A 250 -16.97 4.33 -5.70
N ASN A 251 -17.56 3.17 -5.42
CA ASN A 251 -18.52 3.00 -4.34
C ASN A 251 -17.81 2.48 -3.08
N ILE A 252 -18.12 3.05 -1.93
CA ILE A 252 -17.58 2.59 -0.64
C ILE A 252 -18.55 1.55 -0.08
N VAL A 253 -18.12 0.27 -0.07
CA VAL A 253 -18.95 -0.85 0.38
C VAL A 253 -18.11 -1.75 1.28
N LYS A 254 -18.36 -1.70 2.58
CA LYS A 254 -17.62 -2.45 3.61
C LYS A 254 -17.95 -3.94 3.63
N ASP A 255 -19.16 -4.32 3.22
CA ASP A 255 -19.63 -5.70 3.23
C ASP A 255 -19.32 -6.41 1.90
N THR A 256 -18.56 -7.50 1.95
CA THR A 256 -18.12 -8.25 0.77
C THR A 256 -19.31 -8.89 0.04
N SER A 257 -20.37 -9.34 0.73
CA SER A 257 -21.54 -9.94 0.10
C SER A 257 -22.28 -8.92 -0.73
N THR A 258 -22.41 -7.69 -0.23
CA THR A 258 -22.99 -6.56 -0.97
C THR A 258 -22.16 -6.21 -2.21
N ALA A 259 -20.82 -6.17 -2.09
CA ALA A 259 -19.93 -5.94 -3.22
C ALA A 259 -20.08 -7.04 -4.29
N VAL A 260 -20.19 -8.31 -3.88
CA VAL A 260 -20.43 -9.45 -4.77
C VAL A 260 -21.77 -9.30 -5.51
N ASN A 261 -22.83 -8.89 -4.82
CA ASN A 261 -24.14 -8.65 -5.46
C ASN A 261 -24.08 -7.53 -6.50
N LEU A 262 -23.33 -6.45 -6.24
CA LEU A 262 -23.11 -5.36 -7.21
C LEU A 262 -22.35 -5.87 -8.43
N PHE A 263 -21.35 -6.74 -8.22
CA PHE A 263 -20.62 -7.35 -9.32
C PHE A 263 -21.52 -8.29 -10.14
N GLU A 264 -22.28 -9.19 -9.53
CA GLU A 264 -23.18 -10.11 -10.23
C GLU A 264 -24.28 -9.38 -11.03
N SER A 265 -24.85 -8.31 -10.47
CA SER A 265 -25.84 -7.47 -11.14
C SER A 265 -25.26 -6.53 -12.21
N LYS A 266 -23.93 -6.62 -12.48
CA LYS A 266 -23.20 -5.81 -13.47
C LYS A 266 -23.20 -4.29 -13.19
N GLN A 267 -23.37 -3.90 -11.94
CA GLN A 267 -23.27 -2.50 -11.53
C GLN A 267 -21.82 -2.04 -11.33
N VAL A 268 -20.91 -3.00 -11.05
CA VAL A 268 -19.48 -2.72 -10.90
C VAL A 268 -18.64 -3.71 -11.71
N ASP A 269 -17.44 -3.30 -12.09
CA ASP A 269 -16.54 -4.02 -12.97
C ASP A 269 -15.43 -4.75 -12.21
N ARG A 270 -15.13 -4.27 -11.00
CA ARG A 270 -14.07 -4.81 -10.17
C ARG A 270 -14.40 -4.67 -8.68
N ILE A 271 -14.12 -5.75 -7.92
CA ILE A 271 -14.27 -5.81 -6.47
C ILE A 271 -13.17 -6.67 -5.86
N THR A 272 -12.73 -6.38 -4.64
CA THR A 272 -11.97 -7.32 -3.81
C THR A 272 -12.93 -8.27 -3.11
N ILE A 273 -12.57 -9.55 -3.01
CA ILE A 273 -13.35 -10.56 -2.28
C ILE A 273 -12.52 -11.20 -1.17
N ASN A 274 -13.19 -11.78 -0.19
CA ASN A 274 -12.57 -12.56 0.88
C ASN A 274 -12.59 -14.06 0.57
N SER A 275 -11.98 -14.88 1.44
CA SER A 275 -11.89 -16.34 1.28
C SER A 275 -13.23 -17.05 1.11
N GLU A 276 -14.31 -16.51 1.66
CA GLU A 276 -15.66 -17.14 1.65
C GLU A 276 -16.23 -17.25 0.24
N PHE A 277 -15.84 -16.33 -0.66
CA PHE A 277 -16.35 -16.29 -2.02
C PHE A 277 -15.41 -16.93 -3.05
N VAL A 278 -14.18 -17.28 -2.70
CA VAL A 278 -13.18 -17.79 -3.66
C VAL A 278 -13.64 -19.07 -4.34
N ASP A 279 -14.19 -20.01 -3.59
CA ASP A 279 -14.62 -21.31 -4.13
C ASP A 279 -15.78 -21.16 -5.12
N LYS A 280 -16.69 -20.22 -4.88
CA LYS A 280 -17.80 -19.89 -5.79
C LYS A 280 -17.30 -19.49 -7.18
N TYR A 281 -16.18 -18.77 -7.25
CA TYR A 281 -15.65 -18.18 -8.50
C TYR A 281 -14.44 -18.93 -9.06
N GLN A 282 -14.06 -20.10 -8.53
CA GLN A 282 -12.84 -20.82 -8.97
C GLN A 282 -12.74 -21.09 -10.47
N LYS A 283 -13.89 -21.26 -11.14
CA LYS A 283 -13.97 -21.50 -12.60
C LYS A 283 -14.37 -20.26 -13.39
N ASP A 284 -14.62 -19.13 -12.72
CA ASP A 284 -15.03 -17.88 -13.36
C ASP A 284 -13.80 -17.14 -13.90
N PRO A 285 -13.78 -16.74 -15.19
CA PRO A 285 -12.65 -15.99 -15.78
C PRO A 285 -12.40 -14.63 -15.13
N SER A 286 -13.38 -14.10 -14.40
CA SER A 286 -13.26 -12.86 -13.63
C SER A 286 -12.40 -13.02 -12.38
N LEU A 287 -12.24 -14.24 -11.83
CA LEU A 287 -11.41 -14.45 -10.64
C LEU A 287 -9.94 -14.24 -10.96
N LYS A 288 -9.32 -13.36 -10.19
CA LYS A 288 -7.88 -13.08 -10.23
C LYS A 288 -7.29 -13.30 -8.86
N LYS A 289 -6.11 -13.91 -8.84
CA LYS A 289 -5.27 -14.08 -7.63
C LYS A 289 -3.89 -13.54 -7.95
N MET A 290 -3.29 -12.82 -7.02
CA MET A 290 -1.90 -12.35 -7.14
C MET A 290 -1.21 -12.36 -5.79
N GLU A 291 0.09 -12.53 -5.81
CA GLU A 291 0.96 -12.36 -4.65
C GLU A 291 1.21 -10.86 -4.43
N ARG A 292 1.16 -10.41 -3.17
CA ARG A 292 1.55 -9.06 -2.78
C ARG A 292 2.87 -9.12 -2.01
N PRO A 293 3.74 -8.12 -2.10
CA PRO A 293 5.00 -8.11 -1.37
C PRO A 293 4.82 -7.66 0.10
N SER A 294 3.79 -8.15 0.77
CA SER A 294 3.52 -7.90 2.18
C SER A 294 3.69 -9.19 2.97
N MET A 295 4.43 -9.12 4.06
CA MET A 295 4.84 -10.28 4.86
C MET A 295 4.20 -10.24 6.24
N THR A 296 3.57 -11.35 6.63
CA THR A 296 3.13 -11.57 8.00
C THR A 296 4.10 -12.50 8.71
N PHE A 297 4.51 -12.12 9.91
CA PHE A 297 5.57 -12.79 10.66
C PHE A 297 5.43 -12.56 12.16
N PHE A 298 6.04 -13.42 12.95
CA PHE A 298 6.21 -13.18 14.39
C PHE A 298 7.43 -12.30 14.67
N ARG A 299 7.25 -11.30 15.51
CA ARG A 299 8.32 -10.59 16.23
C ARG A 299 8.46 -11.20 17.61
N PHE A 300 9.70 -11.50 18.03
CA PHE A 300 10.00 -12.06 19.34
C PHE A 300 10.69 -11.03 20.22
N SER A 301 10.06 -10.62 21.32
CA SER A 301 10.71 -9.73 22.29
C SER A 301 11.78 -10.48 23.07
N GLN A 302 13.04 -10.17 22.82
CA GLN A 302 14.16 -10.80 23.52
C GLN A 302 14.36 -10.27 24.96
N LYS A 303 13.50 -9.36 25.41
CA LYS A 303 13.37 -9.01 26.85
C LYS A 303 12.79 -10.18 27.65
N ASN A 304 12.00 -11.04 27.03
CA ASN A 304 11.51 -12.26 27.68
C ASN A 304 12.64 -13.30 27.73
N PRO A 305 12.99 -13.85 28.91
CA PRO A 305 14.12 -14.78 29.07
C PRO A 305 14.05 -16.03 28.19
N LEU A 306 12.84 -16.56 27.94
CA LEU A 306 12.63 -17.71 27.05
C LEU A 306 12.88 -17.29 25.59
N LEU A 307 12.37 -16.14 25.17
CA LEU A 307 12.52 -15.62 23.81
C LEU A 307 13.90 -15.01 23.56
N ALA A 308 14.69 -14.72 24.60
CA ALA A 308 16.13 -14.45 24.46
C ALA A 308 16.90 -15.69 24.01
N ASN A 309 16.38 -16.91 24.31
CA ASN A 309 16.99 -18.17 23.89
C ASN A 309 16.74 -18.46 22.41
N LYS A 310 17.80 -18.59 21.62
CA LYS A 310 17.74 -18.83 20.18
C LYS A 310 17.02 -20.14 19.82
N ASN A 311 17.24 -21.22 20.60
CA ASN A 311 16.63 -22.51 20.34
C ASN A 311 15.11 -22.45 20.55
N ALA A 312 14.62 -21.64 21.51
CA ALA A 312 13.20 -21.40 21.71
C ALA A 312 12.57 -20.68 20.49
N ARG A 313 13.20 -19.62 20.00
CA ARG A 313 12.71 -18.90 18.80
C ARG A 313 12.72 -19.79 17.56
N LYS A 314 13.81 -20.56 17.33
CA LYS A 314 13.87 -21.54 16.23
C LYS A 314 12.78 -22.60 16.35
N ALA A 315 12.56 -23.14 17.55
CA ALA A 315 11.50 -24.12 17.78
C ALA A 315 10.13 -23.55 17.41
N ILE A 316 9.80 -22.34 17.85
CA ILE A 316 8.54 -21.67 17.52
C ILE A 316 8.42 -21.46 16.00
N SER A 317 9.49 -20.99 15.33
CA SER A 317 9.52 -20.74 13.88
C SER A 317 9.20 -21.97 13.02
N LEU A 318 9.58 -23.17 13.48
CA LEU A 318 9.46 -24.43 12.74
C LEU A 318 8.20 -25.25 13.12
N ALA A 319 7.43 -24.81 14.14
CA ALA A 319 6.43 -25.64 14.79
C ALA A 319 5.02 -25.59 14.19
N PHE A 320 4.75 -24.73 13.20
CA PHE A 320 3.41 -24.52 12.66
C PHE A 320 3.34 -24.70 11.14
N ASP A 321 2.15 -25.09 10.66
CA ASP A 321 1.88 -25.34 9.23
C ASP A 321 1.60 -24.03 8.47
N LYS A 322 2.65 -23.46 7.87
CA LYS A 322 2.57 -22.25 7.02
C LYS A 322 1.70 -22.47 5.77
N GLN A 323 1.73 -23.68 5.21
CA GLN A 323 0.93 -24.01 4.02
C GLN A 323 -0.55 -24.02 4.36
N GLY A 324 -0.94 -24.64 5.48
CA GLY A 324 -2.33 -24.66 5.96
C GLY A 324 -2.88 -23.26 6.19
N ILE A 325 -2.07 -22.34 6.75
CA ILE A 325 -2.49 -20.94 6.93
C ILE A 325 -2.79 -20.30 5.56
N ALA A 326 -1.86 -20.40 4.61
CA ALA A 326 -1.99 -19.74 3.32
C ALA A 326 -3.15 -20.28 2.47
N THR A 327 -3.32 -21.62 2.43
CA THR A 327 -4.26 -22.25 1.50
C THR A 327 -5.62 -22.61 2.10
N THR A 328 -5.69 -22.86 3.42
CA THR A 328 -6.93 -23.28 4.08
C THR A 328 -7.56 -22.13 4.88
N ILE A 329 -6.76 -21.43 5.69
CA ILE A 329 -7.30 -20.34 6.52
C ILE A 329 -7.57 -19.10 5.65
N LEU A 330 -6.60 -18.69 4.85
CA LEU A 330 -6.68 -17.47 4.04
C LEU A 330 -7.33 -17.70 2.67
N ASN A 331 -6.96 -18.74 1.94
CA ASN A 331 -7.46 -19.07 0.59
C ASN A 331 -7.62 -17.85 -0.35
N ASN A 332 -6.76 -16.84 -0.19
CA ASN A 332 -6.86 -15.54 -0.87
C ASN A 332 -5.67 -15.26 -1.83
N GLY A 333 -4.92 -16.31 -2.20
CA GLY A 333 -3.71 -16.17 -3.02
C GLY A 333 -2.44 -15.94 -2.20
N SER A 334 -2.52 -15.93 -0.86
CA SER A 334 -1.34 -15.96 0.01
C SER A 334 -0.52 -17.22 -0.20
N ILE A 335 0.79 -17.12 0.00
CA ILE A 335 1.72 -18.25 -0.08
C ILE A 335 2.51 -18.40 1.23
N PRO A 336 2.94 -19.60 1.61
CA PRO A 336 3.78 -19.81 2.79
C PRO A 336 5.09 -19.03 2.65
N ALA A 337 5.51 -18.34 3.70
CA ALA A 337 6.77 -17.59 3.72
C ALA A 337 7.87 -18.38 4.44
N ASN A 338 8.86 -18.79 3.68
CA ASN A 338 10.06 -19.46 4.20
C ASN A 338 11.26 -18.53 4.34
N ALA A 339 11.09 -17.26 3.99
CA ALA A 339 12.07 -16.19 4.09
C ALA A 339 11.33 -14.86 4.28
N PHE A 340 12.05 -13.73 4.45
CA PHE A 340 11.42 -12.47 4.83
C PHE A 340 11.30 -11.46 3.68
N VAL A 341 12.32 -11.32 2.81
CA VAL A 341 12.16 -10.50 1.61
C VAL A 341 11.21 -11.23 0.65
N PRO A 342 10.09 -10.61 0.22
CA PRO A 342 9.04 -11.29 -0.53
C PRO A 342 9.49 -11.77 -1.93
N LYS A 343 8.88 -12.83 -2.41
CA LYS A 343 8.97 -13.27 -3.81
C LYS A 343 8.27 -12.26 -4.73
N GLY A 344 8.85 -12.00 -5.89
CA GLY A 344 8.27 -11.11 -6.90
C GLY A 344 8.35 -9.61 -6.54
N PHE A 345 9.12 -9.26 -5.52
CA PHE A 345 9.21 -7.89 -5.03
C PHE A 345 10.29 -7.08 -5.75
N VAL A 346 11.52 -7.54 -5.76
CA VAL A 346 12.65 -6.85 -6.36
C VAL A 346 13.53 -7.80 -7.16
N LYS A 347 14.14 -7.28 -8.21
CA LYS A 347 15.08 -7.98 -9.07
C LYS A 347 16.50 -7.50 -8.85
N GLY A 348 17.43 -8.42 -8.86
CA GLY A 348 18.86 -8.16 -8.74
C GLY A 348 19.50 -7.61 -10.01
N PRO A 349 20.82 -7.40 -9.97
CA PRO A 349 21.59 -6.90 -11.12
C PRO A 349 21.51 -7.79 -12.36
N ASP A 350 21.18 -9.07 -12.19
CA ASP A 350 20.99 -10.07 -13.25
C ASP A 350 19.53 -10.22 -13.70
N ASP A 351 18.66 -9.27 -13.35
CA ASP A 351 17.19 -9.25 -13.58
C ASP A 351 16.45 -10.44 -12.96
N LYS A 352 17.08 -11.21 -12.04
CA LYS A 352 16.43 -12.28 -11.30
C LYS A 352 15.83 -11.80 -10.00
N ASP A 353 14.71 -12.40 -9.64
CA ASP A 353 14.03 -12.14 -8.36
C ASP A 353 14.93 -12.46 -7.17
N PHE A 354 14.89 -11.62 -6.12
CA PHE A 354 15.69 -11.79 -4.91
C PHE A 354 15.52 -13.18 -4.32
N ARG A 355 14.29 -13.66 -4.22
CA ARG A 355 13.99 -14.96 -3.63
C ARG A 355 14.52 -16.12 -4.45
N SER A 356 14.61 -15.98 -5.78
CA SER A 356 15.12 -17.01 -6.67
C SER A 356 16.65 -17.21 -6.57
N THR A 357 17.36 -16.21 -6.05
CA THR A 357 18.84 -16.22 -5.91
C THR A 357 19.30 -16.42 -4.47
N SER A 358 18.40 -16.39 -3.49
CA SER A 358 18.71 -16.62 -2.08
C SER A 358 18.43 -18.07 -1.69
N ASN A 359 19.33 -18.65 -0.88
CA ASN A 359 19.20 -20.01 -0.34
C ASN A 359 18.56 -20.04 1.05
N VAL A 360 18.17 -18.90 1.60
CA VAL A 360 17.55 -18.80 2.94
C VAL A 360 16.19 -19.46 2.93
N LYS A 361 16.00 -20.44 3.85
CA LYS A 361 14.76 -21.19 3.99
C LYS A 361 14.49 -21.62 5.42
N VAL A 362 13.40 -21.14 5.99
CA VAL A 362 12.86 -21.57 7.30
C VAL A 362 11.53 -22.27 7.04
N GLU A 363 11.60 -23.56 6.72
CA GLU A 363 10.44 -24.42 6.43
C GLU A 363 9.87 -25.01 7.71
N THR A 364 8.60 -25.37 7.73
CA THR A 364 7.96 -26.10 8.82
C THR A 364 8.66 -27.45 9.03
N ASN A 365 9.14 -27.69 10.26
CA ASN A 365 9.80 -28.94 10.65
C ASN A 365 9.49 -29.26 12.12
N VAL A 366 8.35 -29.89 12.36
CA VAL A 366 7.86 -30.19 13.71
C VAL A 366 8.81 -31.10 14.50
N LYS A 367 9.51 -32.02 13.83
CA LYS A 367 10.45 -32.95 14.51
C LYS A 367 11.66 -32.17 15.06
N GLU A 368 12.23 -31.29 14.27
CA GLU A 368 13.34 -30.42 14.68
C GLU A 368 12.88 -29.42 15.73
N ALA A 369 11.69 -28.82 15.55
CA ALA A 369 11.09 -27.91 16.50
C ALA A 369 11.01 -28.52 17.92
N LYS A 370 10.56 -29.77 18.04
CA LYS A 370 10.50 -30.49 19.35
C LYS A 370 11.89 -30.66 19.94
N THR A 371 12.88 -31.03 19.17
CA THR A 371 14.27 -31.20 19.63
C THR A 371 14.84 -29.88 20.16
N LEU A 372 14.67 -28.81 19.40
CA LEU A 372 15.11 -27.47 19.78
C LEU A 372 14.36 -26.95 21.01
N TRP A 373 13.07 -27.23 21.11
CA TRP A 373 12.25 -26.87 22.26
C TRP A 373 12.70 -27.56 23.56
N ASP A 374 13.02 -28.86 23.48
CA ASP A 374 13.55 -29.60 24.61
C ASP A 374 14.95 -29.09 25.03
N THR A 375 15.76 -28.67 24.07
CA THR A 375 17.04 -28.01 24.34
C THR A 375 16.84 -26.68 25.04
N ALA A 376 15.94 -25.84 24.51
CA ALA A 376 15.61 -24.52 25.07
C ALA A 376 15.10 -24.64 26.53
N LYS A 377 14.24 -25.60 26.81
CA LYS A 377 13.74 -25.85 28.18
C LYS A 377 14.87 -26.20 29.16
N LYS A 378 15.85 -27.00 28.73
CA LYS A 378 17.03 -27.34 29.55
C LYS A 378 17.91 -26.10 29.76
N GLU A 379 18.19 -25.35 28.72
CA GLU A 379 19.04 -24.16 28.77
C GLU A 379 18.44 -23.04 29.64
N THR A 380 17.11 -22.90 29.61
CA THR A 380 16.38 -21.91 30.43
C THR A 380 15.89 -22.44 31.79
N ASN A 381 16.13 -23.71 32.07
CA ASN A 381 15.65 -24.39 33.27
C ASN A 381 14.10 -24.31 33.47
N LEU A 382 13.35 -24.32 32.35
CA LEU A 382 11.87 -24.25 32.34
C LEU A 382 11.29 -25.62 31.95
N GLN A 383 10.29 -26.09 32.70
CA GLN A 383 9.50 -27.27 32.32
C GLN A 383 8.25 -26.89 31.54
N ASN A 384 7.60 -25.82 31.94
CA ASN A 384 6.42 -25.24 31.29
C ASN A 384 6.67 -23.76 30.99
N ALA A 385 6.10 -23.28 29.93
CA ALA A 385 6.21 -21.90 29.48
C ALA A 385 4.83 -21.32 29.15
N SER A 386 4.63 -20.07 29.48
CA SER A 386 3.45 -19.30 29.04
C SER A 386 3.94 -18.08 28.29
N LEU A 387 3.42 -17.85 27.08
CA LEU A 387 3.71 -16.70 26.25
C LEU A 387 2.41 -16.07 25.76
N SER A 388 2.42 -14.77 25.57
CA SER A 388 1.33 -14.03 24.98
C SER A 388 1.63 -13.64 23.52
N ILE A 389 0.60 -13.66 22.68
CA ILE A 389 0.66 -13.14 21.31
C ILE A 389 -0.30 -11.96 21.21
N ILE A 390 0.22 -10.76 20.91
CA ILE A 390 -0.61 -9.63 20.51
C ILE A 390 -0.92 -9.74 19.01
N THR A 391 -2.12 -9.37 18.61
CA THR A 391 -2.60 -9.36 17.23
C THR A 391 -3.68 -8.30 17.06
N THR A 392 -4.04 -7.94 15.84
CA THR A 392 -5.22 -7.10 15.64
C THR A 392 -6.50 -7.90 15.91
N ASP A 393 -7.61 -7.19 16.16
CA ASP A 393 -8.92 -7.82 16.37
C ASP A 393 -9.68 -8.07 15.05
N GLU A 394 -9.00 -7.93 13.91
CA GLU A 394 -9.53 -8.26 12.58
C GLU A 394 -9.81 -9.77 12.43
N SER A 395 -10.83 -10.09 11.65
CA SER A 395 -11.33 -11.47 11.52
C SER A 395 -10.25 -12.47 11.06
N ASN A 396 -9.41 -12.08 10.10
CA ASN A 396 -8.35 -12.96 9.59
C ASN A 396 -7.26 -13.16 10.63
N ASP A 397 -6.82 -12.11 11.30
CA ASP A 397 -5.75 -12.17 12.29
C ASP A 397 -6.17 -13.01 13.50
N LYS A 398 -7.44 -12.95 13.93
CA LYS A 398 -8.00 -13.83 14.94
C LYS A 398 -7.93 -15.29 14.49
N LYS A 399 -8.40 -15.64 13.30
CA LYS A 399 -8.36 -17.02 12.77
C LYS A 399 -6.93 -17.53 12.66
N ILE A 400 -5.99 -16.71 12.18
CA ILE A 400 -4.58 -17.06 12.06
C ILE A 400 -3.97 -17.28 13.44
N SER A 401 -4.18 -16.37 14.39
CA SER A 401 -3.61 -16.47 15.73
C SER A 401 -4.16 -17.67 16.52
N GLU A 402 -5.44 -18.02 16.38
CA GLU A 402 -6.04 -19.22 16.96
C GLU A 402 -5.43 -20.50 16.37
N PHE A 403 -5.23 -20.56 15.06
CA PHE A 403 -4.56 -21.68 14.40
C PHE A 403 -3.11 -21.81 14.87
N LEU A 404 -2.36 -20.72 14.89
CA LEU A 404 -0.97 -20.69 15.37
C LEU A 404 -0.86 -21.15 16.82
N LYS A 405 -1.75 -20.66 17.70
CA LYS A 405 -1.82 -21.13 19.10
C LYS A 405 -2.02 -22.65 19.16
N GLY A 406 -2.97 -23.18 18.41
CA GLY A 406 -3.26 -24.63 18.39
C GLY A 406 -2.05 -25.46 17.96
N GLU A 407 -1.38 -25.05 16.87
CA GLU A 407 -0.19 -25.75 16.37
C GLU A 407 1.01 -25.65 17.33
N LEU A 408 1.25 -24.46 17.90
CA LEU A 408 2.34 -24.26 18.86
C LEU A 408 2.16 -25.07 20.15
N GLU A 409 0.96 -25.03 20.75
CA GLU A 409 0.66 -25.80 21.97
C GLU A 409 0.71 -27.33 21.76
N LYS A 410 0.28 -27.79 20.56
CA LYS A 410 0.33 -29.20 20.15
C LYS A 410 1.76 -29.69 19.92
N ASN A 411 2.58 -28.88 19.25
CA ASN A 411 3.88 -29.26 18.74
C ASN A 411 5.05 -28.98 19.71
N LEU A 412 4.86 -28.07 20.68
CA LEU A 412 5.84 -27.67 21.69
C LEU A 412 5.34 -28.02 23.11
N PRO A 413 5.61 -29.23 23.61
CA PRO A 413 5.06 -29.69 24.87
C PRO A 413 5.41 -28.81 26.08
N GLY A 414 4.39 -28.43 26.86
CA GLY A 414 4.53 -27.52 27.99
C GLY A 414 4.42 -26.04 27.67
N LEU A 415 4.24 -25.66 26.37
CA LEU A 415 3.93 -24.29 25.99
C LEU A 415 2.44 -24.00 26.13
N LYS A 416 2.09 -22.85 26.70
CA LYS A 416 0.76 -22.26 26.71
C LYS A 416 0.78 -20.88 26.07
N ILE A 417 -0.18 -20.61 25.18
CA ILE A 417 -0.32 -19.34 24.48
C ILE A 417 -1.57 -18.60 24.91
N THR A 418 -1.42 -17.34 25.27
CA THR A 418 -2.52 -16.42 25.55
C THR A 418 -2.64 -15.45 24.39
N LEU A 419 -3.77 -15.43 23.69
CA LEU A 419 -4.03 -14.47 22.62
C LEU A 419 -4.55 -13.15 23.19
N GLN A 420 -4.05 -12.05 22.67
CA GLN A 420 -4.46 -10.69 23.03
C GLN A 420 -4.85 -9.92 21.75
N PRO A 421 -6.07 -10.13 21.22
CA PRO A 421 -6.55 -9.35 20.08
C PRO A 421 -6.85 -7.92 20.53
N LEU A 422 -6.39 -6.94 19.74
CA LEU A 422 -6.45 -5.51 20.05
C LEU A 422 -7.01 -4.73 18.86
N PRO A 423 -7.77 -3.65 19.08
CA PRO A 423 -8.02 -2.68 18.03
C PRO A 423 -6.72 -2.21 17.37
N VAL A 424 -6.72 -1.98 16.05
CA VAL A 424 -5.51 -1.69 15.26
C VAL A 424 -4.63 -0.62 15.90
N LYS A 425 -5.22 0.50 16.34
CA LYS A 425 -4.44 1.57 16.99
C LYS A 425 -3.74 1.08 18.26
N ALA A 426 -4.44 0.37 19.13
CA ALA A 426 -3.86 -0.16 20.37
C ALA A 426 -2.77 -1.20 20.10
N PHE A 427 -2.94 -2.02 19.04
CA PHE A 427 -1.93 -2.95 18.59
C PHE A 427 -0.65 -2.22 18.16
N LEU A 428 -0.78 -1.20 17.28
CA LEU A 428 0.35 -0.40 16.78
C LEU A 428 1.06 0.35 17.92
N ASP A 429 0.31 0.93 18.87
CA ASP A 429 0.87 1.61 20.05
C ASP A 429 1.71 0.63 20.90
N ARG A 430 1.21 -0.58 21.16
CA ARG A 430 1.94 -1.60 21.94
C ARG A 430 3.14 -2.15 21.20
N GLU A 431 3.00 -2.45 19.91
CA GLU A 431 4.11 -2.94 19.08
C GLU A 431 5.22 -1.88 18.98
N GLY A 432 4.85 -0.62 18.72
CA GLY A 432 5.78 0.50 18.62
C GLY A 432 6.52 0.82 19.92
N ASN A 433 5.93 0.51 21.09
CA ASN A 433 6.56 0.65 22.39
C ASN A 433 7.36 -0.60 22.83
N GLY A 434 7.27 -1.71 22.08
CA GLY A 434 7.88 -3.00 22.47
C GLY A 434 7.21 -3.67 23.68
N ASP A 435 5.91 -3.39 23.89
CA ASP A 435 5.09 -3.94 24.96
C ASP A 435 4.38 -5.22 24.51
N TYR A 436 5.17 -6.26 24.25
CA TYR A 436 4.70 -7.58 23.85
C TYR A 436 5.77 -8.66 24.14
N GLU A 437 5.36 -9.91 24.17
CA GLU A 437 6.27 -11.07 24.13
C GLU A 437 6.40 -11.55 22.67
N ILE A 438 5.29 -11.86 22.02
CA ILE A 438 5.22 -12.15 20.58
C ILE A 438 4.21 -11.20 19.95
N SER A 439 4.59 -10.59 18.82
CA SER A 439 3.65 -9.83 17.99
C SER A 439 3.42 -10.55 16.66
N LEU A 440 2.15 -10.71 16.26
CA LEU A 440 1.77 -11.12 14.92
C LEU A 440 1.74 -9.88 14.02
N SER A 441 2.86 -9.58 13.42
CA SER A 441 3.12 -8.35 12.66
C SER A 441 2.94 -8.55 11.17
N THR A 442 2.56 -7.49 10.47
CA THR A 442 2.55 -7.46 9.01
C THR A 442 3.33 -6.24 8.52
N TRP A 443 4.18 -6.44 7.50
CA TRP A 443 4.94 -5.37 6.86
C TRP A 443 4.80 -5.41 5.35
N GLY A 444 4.49 -4.27 4.74
CA GLY A 444 4.55 -4.05 3.30
C GLY A 444 5.72 -3.12 2.95
N PRO A 445 6.27 -3.20 1.73
CA PRO A 445 7.39 -2.35 1.35
C PRO A 445 6.94 -0.91 1.09
N ASP A 446 7.79 0.05 1.44
CA ASP A 446 7.59 1.47 1.13
C ASP A 446 8.25 1.86 -0.20
N TYR A 447 9.31 1.15 -0.60
CA TYR A 447 10.07 1.38 -1.82
C TYR A 447 10.70 0.07 -2.35
N PRO A 448 11.09 0.01 -3.65
CA PRO A 448 11.53 -1.23 -4.30
C PRO A 448 12.99 -1.58 -4.01
N ASP A 449 13.32 -1.81 -2.75
CA ASP A 449 14.67 -2.24 -2.32
C ASP A 449 14.59 -3.16 -1.10
N PRO A 450 15.47 -4.19 -0.95
CA PRO A 450 15.45 -5.08 0.21
C PRO A 450 15.62 -4.37 1.55
N THR A 451 16.22 -3.17 1.60
CA THR A 451 16.37 -2.37 2.82
C THR A 451 15.04 -2.08 3.51
N THR A 452 13.94 -1.90 2.77
CA THR A 452 12.60 -1.67 3.38
C THR A 452 12.17 -2.78 4.33
N PHE A 453 12.68 -4.01 4.12
CA PHE A 453 12.44 -5.16 5.00
C PHE A 453 13.56 -5.36 6.02
N LEU A 454 14.81 -5.30 5.59
CA LEU A 454 15.94 -5.72 6.43
C LEU A 454 16.42 -4.61 7.37
N ASN A 455 16.25 -3.34 7.02
CA ASN A 455 16.64 -2.23 7.90
C ASN A 455 15.80 -2.14 9.19
N MET A 456 14.64 -2.83 9.23
CA MET A 456 13.76 -2.87 10.40
C MET A 456 14.39 -3.49 11.65
N PHE A 457 15.47 -4.26 11.52
CA PHE A 457 16.02 -5.09 12.60
C PHE A 457 17.43 -4.69 13.01
N VAL A 458 17.95 -3.57 12.51
CA VAL A 458 19.24 -3.04 12.98
C VAL A 458 19.15 -2.66 14.45
N THR A 459 20.26 -2.84 15.16
CA THR A 459 20.35 -2.50 16.59
C THR A 459 19.96 -1.05 16.82
N ASP A 460 19.10 -0.81 17.82
CA ASP A 460 18.55 0.51 18.18
C ASP A 460 17.80 1.25 17.06
N GLY A 461 17.50 0.55 15.96
CA GLY A 461 16.71 1.10 14.85
C GLY A 461 15.27 1.44 15.27
N PRO A 462 14.60 2.38 14.57
CA PRO A 462 13.28 2.87 14.96
C PRO A 462 12.21 1.80 15.00
N PHE A 463 12.32 0.77 14.17
CA PHE A 463 11.39 -0.36 14.08
C PHE A 463 11.80 -1.57 14.91
N ASN A 464 13.03 -1.61 15.42
CA ASN A 464 13.52 -2.72 16.25
C ASN A 464 13.11 -2.50 17.72
N LYS A 465 11.92 -2.92 18.05
CA LYS A 465 11.41 -2.91 19.45
C LYS A 465 11.53 -4.26 20.15
N MET A 466 12.24 -5.21 19.50
CA MET A 466 12.40 -6.60 19.98
C MET A 466 13.58 -6.78 20.92
N SER A 467 14.42 -5.77 21.12
CA SER A 467 15.76 -5.87 21.77
C SER A 467 16.67 -6.91 21.09
N TYR A 468 16.51 -7.09 19.78
CA TYR A 468 17.44 -7.83 18.96
C TYR A 468 18.68 -6.98 18.66
N SER A 469 19.86 -7.58 18.73
CA SER A 469 21.13 -6.94 18.40
C SER A 469 22.09 -7.97 17.83
N ASN A 470 22.65 -7.70 16.66
CA ASN A 470 23.69 -8.52 16.05
C ASN A 470 24.62 -7.62 15.22
N LYS A 471 25.84 -7.47 15.70
CA LYS A 471 26.82 -6.58 15.08
C LYS A 471 27.14 -6.93 13.61
N GLN A 472 27.19 -8.24 13.27
CA GLN A 472 27.47 -8.68 11.90
C GLN A 472 26.29 -8.33 10.97
N TYR A 473 25.06 -8.46 11.46
CA TYR A 473 23.86 -8.02 10.76
C TYR A 473 23.89 -6.52 10.48
N ASP A 474 24.16 -5.73 11.52
CA ASP A 474 24.20 -4.26 11.42
C ASP A 474 25.27 -3.81 10.42
N GLU A 475 26.47 -4.39 10.48
CA GLU A 475 27.58 -4.08 9.53
C GLU A 475 27.21 -4.43 8.08
N LEU A 476 26.48 -5.53 7.85
CA LEU A 476 26.03 -5.90 6.51
C LEU A 476 25.01 -4.88 5.98
N ILE A 477 24.01 -4.52 6.79
CA ILE A 477 22.99 -3.54 6.39
C ILE A 477 23.61 -2.16 6.16
N GLU A 478 24.49 -1.68 7.05
CA GLU A 478 25.21 -0.41 6.87
C GLU A 478 25.99 -0.37 5.56
N LYS A 479 26.72 -1.44 5.23
CA LYS A 479 27.46 -1.52 3.96
C LYS A 479 26.58 -1.39 2.73
N THR A 480 25.33 -1.86 2.79
CA THR A 480 24.39 -1.75 1.65
C THR A 480 23.97 -0.31 1.34
N SER A 481 24.07 0.58 2.30
CA SER A 481 23.78 2.02 2.17
C SER A 481 25.03 2.89 2.09
N SER A 482 26.24 2.29 2.20
CA SER A 482 27.51 3.01 2.20
C SER A 482 28.48 2.45 1.16
N THR A 483 29.36 1.54 1.55
CA THR A 483 30.50 1.08 0.71
C THR A 483 30.10 0.18 -0.45
N LEU A 484 28.96 -0.51 -0.39
CA LEU A 484 28.47 -1.41 -1.44
C LEU A 484 27.39 -0.80 -2.34
N VAL A 485 27.06 0.46 -2.14
CA VAL A 485 25.95 1.14 -2.84
C VAL A 485 26.09 1.10 -4.37
N THR A 486 27.32 1.20 -4.88
CA THR A 486 27.64 1.15 -6.32
C THR A 486 28.04 -0.24 -6.81
N ASP A 487 28.39 -1.17 -5.93
CA ASP A 487 28.66 -2.57 -6.24
C ASP A 487 27.37 -3.40 -6.04
N LEU A 488 26.49 -3.34 -7.01
CA LEU A 488 25.17 -3.98 -6.91
C LEU A 488 25.22 -5.50 -6.64
N PRO A 489 26.12 -6.30 -7.25
CA PRO A 489 26.27 -7.71 -6.90
C PRO A 489 26.67 -7.95 -5.45
N ALA A 490 27.68 -7.22 -4.95
CA ALA A 490 28.12 -7.35 -3.55
C ALA A 490 27.05 -6.86 -2.57
N ARG A 491 26.35 -5.77 -2.89
CA ARG A 491 25.20 -5.26 -2.14
C ARG A 491 24.10 -6.30 -2.02
N TRP A 492 23.77 -6.95 -3.13
CA TRP A 492 22.75 -8.01 -3.18
C TRP A 492 23.10 -9.20 -2.29
N LYS A 493 24.38 -9.62 -2.35
CA LYS A 493 24.90 -10.68 -1.49
C LYS A 493 24.85 -10.30 -0.01
N ALA A 494 25.16 -9.07 0.34
CA ALA A 494 25.09 -8.58 1.72
C ALA A 494 23.66 -8.66 2.29
N PHE A 495 22.63 -8.35 1.49
CA PHE A 495 21.23 -8.54 1.90
C PHE A 495 20.90 -10.01 2.14
N GLN A 496 21.36 -10.91 1.27
CA GLN A 496 21.11 -12.35 1.45
C GLN A 496 21.79 -12.89 2.71
N ASP A 497 23.01 -12.43 3.01
CA ASP A 497 23.74 -12.83 4.21
C ASP A 497 23.09 -12.24 5.47
N ALA A 498 22.61 -11.00 5.43
CA ALA A 498 21.87 -10.40 6.53
C ALA A 498 20.54 -11.17 6.79
N GLU A 499 19.80 -11.51 5.74
CA GLU A 499 18.58 -12.30 5.87
C GLU A 499 18.84 -13.68 6.47
N LYS A 500 19.96 -14.32 6.10
CA LYS A 500 20.40 -15.59 6.69
C LYS A 500 20.64 -15.48 8.19
N ILE A 501 21.37 -14.47 8.62
CA ILE A 501 21.61 -14.20 10.05
C ILE A 501 20.27 -14.02 10.78
N LEU A 502 19.39 -13.17 10.25
CA LEU A 502 18.11 -12.84 10.87
C LEU A 502 17.22 -14.08 11.09
N LEU A 503 17.16 -14.98 10.10
CA LEU A 503 16.21 -16.08 10.06
C LEU A 503 16.80 -17.43 10.48
N GLU A 504 17.96 -17.80 9.95
CA GLU A 504 18.54 -19.13 10.18
C GLU A 504 19.50 -19.15 11.37
N ASP A 505 20.36 -18.14 11.48
CA ASP A 505 21.37 -18.13 12.53
C ASP A 505 20.77 -17.69 13.85
N ASP A 506 19.97 -16.63 13.90
CA ASP A 506 19.40 -16.05 15.12
C ASP A 506 17.91 -16.30 15.34
N ALA A 507 17.16 -16.63 14.29
CA ALA A 507 15.70 -16.74 14.33
C ALA A 507 15.05 -15.54 15.06
N ALA A 508 15.51 -14.33 14.73
CA ALA A 508 15.04 -13.12 15.40
C ALA A 508 13.56 -12.85 15.14
N ILE A 509 13.06 -13.31 13.98
CA ILE A 509 11.66 -13.30 13.57
C ILE A 509 11.27 -14.66 12.98
N ALA A 510 9.97 -14.92 12.83
CA ALA A 510 9.46 -16.10 12.12
C ALA A 510 8.50 -15.69 11.01
N PRO A 511 8.91 -15.73 9.74
CA PRO A 511 8.01 -15.53 8.61
C PRO A 511 6.90 -16.58 8.57
N ILE A 512 5.66 -16.17 8.29
CA ILE A 512 4.48 -17.03 8.30
C ILE A 512 3.93 -17.17 6.88
N PHE A 513 3.52 -16.05 6.27
CA PHE A 513 3.04 -16.04 4.88
C PHE A 513 3.35 -14.72 4.20
N GLN A 514 3.48 -14.78 2.87
CA GLN A 514 3.41 -13.64 2.00
C GLN A 514 1.96 -13.44 1.58
N SER A 515 1.45 -12.22 1.72
CA SER A 515 0.05 -11.89 1.46
C SER A 515 -0.33 -12.09 0.01
N GLY A 516 -1.56 -12.54 -0.21
CA GLY A 516 -2.21 -12.56 -1.50
C GLY A 516 -3.32 -11.51 -1.60
N LEU A 517 -3.74 -11.25 -2.82
CA LEU A 517 -4.92 -10.47 -3.15
C LEU A 517 -5.80 -11.30 -4.08
N VAL A 518 -7.04 -11.46 -3.73
CA VAL A 518 -8.06 -12.10 -4.57
C VAL A 518 -9.15 -11.08 -4.89
N TYR A 519 -9.49 -10.98 -6.17
CA TYR A 519 -10.48 -10.02 -6.65
C TYR A 519 -11.24 -10.56 -7.86
N LEU A 520 -12.43 -10.03 -8.09
CA LEU A 520 -13.19 -10.23 -9.32
C LEU A 520 -13.00 -9.00 -10.20
N GLU A 521 -12.65 -9.24 -11.45
CA GLU A 521 -12.48 -8.20 -12.48
C GLU A 521 -13.07 -8.72 -13.80
N ARG A 522 -13.95 -7.92 -14.40
CA ARG A 522 -14.55 -8.30 -15.68
C ARG A 522 -13.50 -8.47 -16.75
N PRO A 523 -13.62 -9.48 -17.62
CA PRO A 523 -12.67 -9.69 -18.73
C PRO A 523 -12.54 -8.50 -19.69
N THR A 524 -13.51 -7.60 -19.71
CA THR A 524 -13.49 -6.36 -20.50
C THR A 524 -12.56 -5.29 -19.94
N VAL A 525 -12.24 -5.32 -18.64
CA VAL A 525 -11.27 -4.42 -18.00
C VAL A 525 -9.86 -4.86 -18.35
N LYS A 526 -9.03 -3.92 -18.82
CA LYS A 526 -7.63 -4.14 -19.17
C LYS A 526 -6.76 -3.03 -18.62
N GLY A 527 -5.47 -3.35 -18.40
CA GLY A 527 -4.44 -2.35 -18.12
C GLY A 527 -4.51 -1.68 -16.74
N VAL A 528 -5.27 -2.22 -15.80
CA VAL A 528 -5.16 -1.82 -14.39
C VAL A 528 -3.81 -2.27 -13.88
N VAL A 529 -2.98 -1.33 -13.44
CA VAL A 529 -1.67 -1.64 -12.85
C VAL A 529 -1.85 -1.77 -11.34
N ILE A 530 -1.39 -2.88 -10.80
CA ILE A 530 -1.39 -3.14 -9.36
C ILE A 530 0.03 -2.91 -8.85
N ARG A 531 0.18 -1.93 -7.98
CA ARG A 531 1.47 -1.51 -7.44
C ARG A 531 1.86 -2.37 -6.23
N PRO A 532 3.14 -2.68 -6.04
CA PRO A 532 3.61 -3.42 -4.87
C PRO A 532 3.61 -2.57 -3.59
N PHE A 533 3.68 -1.24 -3.70
CA PHE A 533 3.77 -0.29 -2.59
C PHE A 533 3.07 1.04 -2.93
N ALA A 534 2.92 1.92 -1.95
CA ALA A 534 2.45 3.30 -2.11
C ALA A 534 1.07 3.44 -2.81
N GLY A 535 0.10 2.63 -2.41
CA GLY A 535 -1.24 2.59 -3.01
C GLY A 535 -1.36 1.55 -4.12
N ILE A 536 -2.45 0.78 -4.08
CA ILE A 536 -2.50 -0.51 -4.79
C ILE A 536 -2.74 -0.33 -6.30
N TYR A 537 -3.55 0.66 -6.73
CA TYR A 537 -4.04 0.70 -8.11
C TYR A 537 -3.66 1.97 -8.86
N SER A 538 -3.24 1.80 -10.12
CA SER A 538 -3.14 2.89 -11.09
C SER A 538 -4.00 2.59 -12.30
N TYR A 539 -4.87 3.53 -12.64
CA TYR A 539 -5.83 3.43 -13.75
C TYR A 539 -5.39 4.22 -14.99
N LYS A 540 -4.22 4.86 -14.98
CA LYS A 540 -3.67 5.63 -16.11
C LYS A 540 -3.72 4.84 -17.44
N TRP A 541 -3.37 3.56 -17.37
CA TRP A 541 -3.31 2.67 -18.55
C TRP A 541 -4.56 1.80 -18.72
N ALA A 542 -5.54 1.96 -17.82
CA ALA A 542 -6.74 1.14 -17.85
C ALA A 542 -7.65 1.49 -19.04
N SER A 543 -8.35 0.47 -19.53
CA SER A 543 -9.35 0.59 -20.59
C SER A 543 -10.47 -0.41 -20.40
N ILE A 544 -11.65 -0.11 -20.96
CA ILE A 544 -12.77 -1.03 -21.09
C ILE A 544 -12.87 -1.42 -22.57
N ASN A 545 -12.72 -2.72 -22.86
CA ASN A 545 -12.89 -3.26 -24.20
C ASN A 545 -14.31 -3.84 -24.34
N GLU A 546 -14.85 -3.82 -25.56
CA GLU A 546 -16.16 -4.43 -25.86
C GLU A 546 -16.10 -5.95 -25.89
#